data_4fe1fc2f0c33f38343eb8ab4133612f3
#
_entry.id   4fe1fc2f0c33f38343eb8ab4133612f3
#
_cell.length_a   1.000
_cell.length_b   1.000
_cell.length_c   1.000
_cell.angle_alpha   90.00
_cell.angle_beta   90.00
_cell.angle_gamma   90.00
#
_symmetry.space_group_name_H-M   'P 1'
#
loop_
_entity.id
_entity.type
_entity.pdbx_description
1 polymer ?
#
loop_
_entity_poly.entity_id
_entity_poly.type
_entity_poly.pdbx_seq_one_letter_code
_entity_poly.pdbx_strand_id
1 'polypeptide(L)'
;MLSHPRALLKAPWSGSGRGIQYVSGSFTIPLEGWVRHILTTQHEVIGEPFYDKLLDFAMEFFADEWGQVHFIGYSLFETDKRGVYKENLLAADRVIEARISTYVSAEILHQVGRALQVELAEVIKGSYEGYLGVDMMVCRTQNSGYAIHPCVEINLRMNMGVVARLIYDNYVCDGVQGRYVIEYYAKPGEAWHSHLALQEKYPLY
;
A
#
# COMPACT_ATOMS: atom_id res chain seq x y z
N MET A 1 27.12 12.50 6.24
CA MET A 1 26.40 11.89 7.38
C MET A 1 24.93 11.87 7.02
N LEU A 2 24.26 10.71 7.06
CA LEU A 2 22.81 10.65 6.93
C LEU A 2 22.21 11.43 8.09
N SER A 3 21.32 12.38 7.79
CA SER A 3 20.60 13.17 8.82
C SER A 3 19.65 12.30 9.67
N HIS A 4 19.41 11.05 9.29
CA HIS A 4 18.56 10.09 9.96
C HIS A 4 19.36 8.84 10.34
N PRO A 5 19.21 8.32 11.58
CA PRO A 5 19.96 7.16 12.06
C PRO A 5 19.56 5.85 11.36
N ARG A 6 18.38 5.81 10.72
CA ARG A 6 17.88 4.69 9.93
C ARG A 6 17.26 5.19 8.62
N ALA A 7 17.49 4.47 7.54
CA ALA A 7 16.98 4.79 6.21
C ALA A 7 16.56 3.52 5.47
N LEU A 8 15.76 3.69 4.43
CA LEU A 8 15.46 2.68 3.43
C LEU A 8 16.12 3.06 2.11
N LEU A 9 16.68 2.07 1.42
CA LEU A 9 17.07 2.19 0.02
C LEU A 9 16.14 1.30 -0.79
N LYS A 10 15.61 1.83 -1.89
CA LYS A 10 14.69 1.13 -2.79
C LYS A 10 15.27 1.08 -4.19
N ALA A 11 15.14 -0.06 -4.85
CA ALA A 11 15.37 -0.19 -6.28
C ALA A 11 14.13 0.35 -7.01
N PRO A 12 14.25 1.30 -7.96
CA PRO A 12 13.11 1.96 -8.61
C PRO A 12 12.18 0.97 -9.32
N TRP A 13 12.74 -0.01 -10.01
CA TRP A 13 12.01 -1.02 -10.77
C TRP A 13 11.88 -2.31 -9.98
N SER A 14 11.21 -2.24 -8.84
CA SER A 14 10.92 -3.40 -7.99
C SER A 14 9.49 -3.30 -7.45
N GLY A 15 8.91 -4.43 -7.08
CA GLY A 15 7.57 -4.48 -6.53
C GLY A 15 7.45 -5.49 -5.40
N SER A 16 6.34 -5.42 -4.66
CA SER A 16 5.98 -6.37 -3.59
C SER A 16 7.04 -6.50 -2.49
N GLY A 17 7.65 -5.39 -2.07
CA GLY A 17 8.66 -5.36 -1.02
C GLY A 17 10.03 -5.96 -1.42
N ARG A 18 10.20 -6.40 -2.67
CA ARG A 18 11.49 -6.82 -3.20
C ARG A 18 12.34 -5.60 -3.53
N GLY A 19 13.65 -5.68 -3.39
CA GLY A 19 14.52 -4.54 -3.72
C GLY A 19 14.51 -3.42 -2.67
N ILE A 20 14.14 -3.71 -1.42
CA ILE A 20 14.26 -2.81 -0.29
C ILE A 20 15.44 -3.25 0.58
N GLN A 21 16.28 -2.30 0.96
CA GLN A 21 17.38 -2.49 1.91
C GLN A 21 17.25 -1.55 3.09
N TYR A 22 17.38 -2.12 4.29
CA TYR A 22 17.37 -1.35 5.53
C TYR A 22 18.78 -0.89 5.86
N VAL A 23 18.95 0.41 6.10
CA VAL A 23 20.21 1.01 6.49
C VAL A 23 20.11 1.46 7.94
N SER A 24 21.02 0.97 8.79
CA SER A 24 21.17 1.39 10.18
C SER A 24 22.65 1.62 10.46
N GLY A 25 23.04 2.86 10.70
CA GLY A 25 24.44 3.23 10.96
C GLY A 25 25.28 3.32 9.68
N SER A 26 26.36 2.52 9.59
CA SER A 26 27.32 2.58 8.48
C SER A 26 26.92 1.69 7.30
N PHE A 27 27.38 2.08 6.11
CA PHE A 27 27.30 1.25 4.91
C PHE A 27 28.16 0.00 5.07
N THR A 28 27.57 -1.16 4.86
CA THR A 28 28.26 -2.45 4.88
C THR A 28 28.70 -2.85 3.45
N ILE A 29 29.73 -3.71 3.33
CA ILE A 29 30.19 -4.21 2.03
C ILE A 29 29.07 -4.86 1.21
N PRO A 30 28.18 -5.71 1.78
CA PRO A 30 27.05 -6.26 1.04
C PRO A 30 26.08 -5.18 0.54
N LEU A 31 25.77 -4.18 1.36
CA LEU A 31 24.89 -3.06 0.98
C LEU A 31 25.52 -2.23 -0.15
N GLU A 32 26.81 -1.96 -0.08
CA GLU A 32 27.53 -1.26 -1.15
C GLU A 32 27.47 -2.05 -2.47
N GLY A 33 27.67 -3.37 -2.42
CA GLY A 33 27.55 -4.25 -3.57
C GLY A 33 26.14 -4.21 -4.18
N TRP A 34 25.10 -4.23 -3.34
CA TRP A 34 23.72 -4.10 -3.79
C TRP A 34 23.46 -2.75 -4.45
N VAL A 35 23.88 -1.64 -3.84
CA VAL A 35 23.72 -0.29 -4.40
C VAL A 35 24.41 -0.17 -5.76
N ARG A 36 25.67 -0.67 -5.89
CA ARG A 36 26.39 -0.69 -7.17
C ARG A 36 25.65 -1.48 -8.24
N HIS A 37 25.11 -2.64 -7.88
CA HIS A 37 24.31 -3.46 -8.80
C HIS A 37 23.09 -2.70 -9.29
N ILE A 38 22.31 -2.07 -8.39
CA ILE A 38 21.10 -1.31 -8.78
C ILE A 38 21.48 -0.10 -9.63
N LEU A 39 22.52 0.66 -9.26
CA LEU A 39 22.99 1.79 -10.07
C LEU A 39 23.44 1.36 -11.48
N THR A 40 24.04 0.18 -11.61
CA THR A 40 24.46 -0.34 -12.91
C THR A 40 23.29 -0.81 -13.76
N THR A 41 22.24 -1.41 -13.15
CA THR A 41 21.12 -2.04 -13.87
C THR A 41 19.91 -1.11 -14.02
N GLN A 42 19.68 -0.20 -13.06
CA GLN A 42 18.51 0.67 -13.00
C GLN A 42 18.85 2.17 -13.00
N HIS A 43 20.14 2.50 -12.95
CA HIS A 43 20.72 3.85 -13.02
C HIS A 43 20.49 4.74 -11.80
N GLU A 44 19.60 4.39 -10.89
CA GLU A 44 19.28 5.17 -9.69
C GLU A 44 18.92 4.28 -8.50
N VAL A 45 19.01 4.84 -7.29
CA VAL A 45 18.57 4.25 -6.03
C VAL A 45 17.80 5.31 -5.27
N ILE A 46 16.61 4.99 -4.80
CA ILE A 46 15.79 5.88 -3.98
C ILE A 46 16.19 5.72 -2.53
N GLY A 47 16.48 6.82 -1.84
CA GLY A 47 16.77 6.84 -0.40
C GLY A 47 15.68 7.57 0.36
N GLU A 48 15.10 6.90 1.38
CA GLU A 48 14.04 7.46 2.22
C GLU A 48 14.39 7.32 3.70
N PRO A 49 13.94 8.26 4.56
CA PRO A 49 13.98 8.06 6.00
C PRO A 49 13.20 6.81 6.40
N PHE A 50 13.70 6.09 7.41
CA PHE A 50 12.92 5.01 8.01
C PHE A 50 11.91 5.60 9.01
N TYR A 51 10.63 5.35 8.76
CA TYR A 51 9.53 5.78 9.62
C TYR A 51 9.08 4.67 10.57
N ASP A 52 8.68 5.05 11.77
CA ASP A 52 8.05 4.14 12.74
C ASP A 52 6.57 3.93 12.36
N LYS A 53 6.37 3.01 11.42
CA LYS A 53 5.07 2.69 10.84
C LYS A 53 4.16 1.97 11.83
N LEU A 54 2.90 2.40 11.87
CA LEU A 54 1.82 1.80 12.66
C LEU A 54 0.76 1.12 11.81
N LEU A 55 0.43 1.71 10.67
CA LEU A 55 -0.67 1.28 9.83
C LEU A 55 -0.32 1.52 8.36
N ASP A 56 -0.54 0.52 7.51
CA ASP A 56 -0.52 0.65 6.06
C ASP A 56 -1.94 0.84 5.54
N PHE A 57 -2.15 1.81 4.68
CA PHE A 57 -3.40 2.02 3.98
C PHE A 57 -3.15 2.66 2.62
N ALA A 58 -4.15 2.65 1.77
CA ALA A 58 -4.13 3.36 0.50
C ALA A 58 -5.41 4.15 0.28
N MET A 59 -5.34 5.16 -0.55
CA MET A 59 -6.48 5.76 -1.22
C MET A 59 -6.49 5.26 -2.66
N GLU A 60 -7.65 4.73 -3.07
CA GLU A 60 -7.84 4.21 -4.40
C GLU A 60 -8.62 5.21 -5.25
N PHE A 61 -8.23 5.32 -6.52
CA PHE A 61 -8.78 6.30 -7.45
C PHE A 61 -9.06 5.68 -8.82
N PHE A 62 -9.86 6.39 -9.60
CA PHE A 62 -10.08 6.12 -11.01
C PHE A 62 -9.83 7.39 -11.82
N ALA A 63 -8.95 7.32 -12.81
CA ALA A 63 -8.71 8.37 -13.78
C ALA A 63 -9.59 8.14 -15.01
N ASP A 64 -10.41 9.11 -15.35
CA ASP A 64 -11.31 9.03 -16.48
C ASP A 64 -10.68 9.51 -17.79
N GLU A 65 -11.39 9.34 -18.91
CA GLU A 65 -10.97 9.76 -20.24
C GLU A 65 -10.78 11.28 -20.41
N TRP A 66 -11.35 12.07 -19.50
CA TRP A 66 -11.18 13.54 -19.48
C TRP A 66 -10.01 14.00 -18.61
N GLY A 67 -9.31 13.04 -17.96
CA GLY A 67 -8.18 13.30 -17.09
C GLY A 67 -8.59 13.76 -15.68
N GLN A 68 -9.85 13.53 -15.27
CA GLN A 68 -10.27 13.75 -13.89
C GLN A 68 -9.96 12.51 -13.05
N VAL A 69 -9.58 12.74 -11.81
CA VAL A 69 -9.27 11.67 -10.85
C VAL A 69 -10.35 11.62 -9.77
N HIS A 70 -11.04 10.51 -9.71
CA HIS A 70 -12.13 10.26 -8.78
C HIS A 70 -11.67 9.34 -7.64
N PHE A 71 -11.89 9.76 -6.39
CA PHE A 71 -11.69 8.89 -5.25
C PHE A 71 -12.75 7.79 -5.26
N ILE A 72 -12.33 6.52 -5.13
CA ILE A 72 -13.21 5.34 -5.16
C ILE A 72 -13.25 4.58 -3.83
N GLY A 73 -12.40 4.92 -2.88
CA GLY A 73 -12.43 4.34 -1.54
C GLY A 73 -11.08 4.19 -0.88
N TYR A 74 -11.12 3.71 0.35
CA TYR A 74 -9.94 3.36 1.13
C TYR A 74 -9.62 1.87 1.01
N SER A 75 -8.34 1.57 1.14
CA SER A 75 -7.81 0.22 1.28
C SER A 75 -6.98 0.15 2.56
N LEU A 76 -7.30 -0.77 3.44
CA LEU A 76 -6.51 -1.03 4.65
C LEU A 76 -5.89 -2.41 4.51
N PHE A 77 -4.56 -2.46 4.46
CA PHE A 77 -3.83 -3.68 4.17
C PHE A 77 -2.74 -3.97 5.20
N GLU A 78 -2.32 -5.22 5.24
CA GLU A 78 -1.20 -5.66 6.04
C GLU A 78 -0.04 -6.11 5.18
N THR A 79 1.16 -5.82 5.65
CA THR A 79 2.41 -6.32 5.09
C THR A 79 3.16 -7.16 6.11
N ASP A 80 3.98 -8.12 5.67
CA ASP A 80 4.90 -8.83 6.56
C ASP A 80 6.08 -7.92 6.98
N LYS A 81 6.97 -8.44 7.83
CA LYS A 81 8.16 -7.72 8.30
C LYS A 81 9.14 -7.30 7.19
N ARG A 82 8.98 -7.86 5.99
CA ARG A 82 9.78 -7.53 4.80
C ARG A 82 9.07 -6.57 3.86
N GLY A 83 7.83 -6.15 4.20
CA GLY A 83 7.00 -5.29 3.36
C GLY A 83 6.22 -6.05 2.27
N VAL A 84 6.18 -7.39 2.34
CA VAL A 84 5.40 -8.18 1.38
C VAL A 84 3.92 -8.14 1.78
N TYR A 85 3.06 -7.86 0.81
CA TYR A 85 1.61 -7.84 0.98
C TYR A 85 1.07 -9.16 1.54
N LYS A 86 0.13 -9.08 2.48
CA LYS A 86 -0.54 -10.22 3.10
C LYS A 86 -2.03 -10.24 2.80
N GLU A 87 -2.72 -9.19 3.19
CA GLU A 87 -4.18 -9.13 3.12
C GLU A 87 -4.70 -7.71 3.10
N ASN A 88 -5.92 -7.55 2.60
CA ASN A 88 -6.75 -6.35 2.73
C ASN A 88 -7.97 -6.62 3.59
N LEU A 89 -8.35 -5.64 4.39
CA LEU A 89 -9.65 -5.61 5.04
C LEU A 89 -10.74 -5.32 4.01
N LEU A 90 -11.76 -6.17 3.94
CA LEU A 90 -13.00 -5.90 3.22
C LEU A 90 -13.99 -5.24 4.19
N ALA A 91 -14.19 -3.95 4.06
CA ALA A 91 -15.10 -3.18 4.93
C ALA A 91 -15.57 -1.90 4.23
N ALA A 92 -16.66 -1.33 4.72
CA ALA A 92 -17.12 -0.01 4.28
C ALA A 92 -16.09 1.07 4.59
N ASP A 93 -15.97 2.10 3.74
CA ASP A 93 -15.04 3.21 3.93
C ASP A 93 -15.13 3.86 5.31
N ARG A 94 -16.34 4.04 5.84
CA ARG A 94 -16.56 4.56 7.20
C ARG A 94 -15.84 3.76 8.30
N VAL A 95 -15.70 2.43 8.10
CA VAL A 95 -15.00 1.55 9.06
C VAL A 95 -13.50 1.70 8.94
N ILE A 96 -12.99 1.78 7.70
CA ILE A 96 -11.56 1.97 7.44
C ILE A 96 -11.13 3.37 7.90
N GLU A 97 -11.89 4.40 7.54
CA GLU A 97 -11.66 5.77 7.98
C GLU A 97 -11.65 5.89 9.52
N ALA A 98 -12.61 5.27 10.21
CA ALA A 98 -12.63 5.26 11.65
C ALA A 98 -11.39 4.61 12.27
N ARG A 99 -10.86 3.54 11.66
CA ARG A 99 -9.58 2.92 12.12
C ARG A 99 -8.38 3.83 11.92
N ILE A 100 -8.27 4.50 10.77
CA ILE A 100 -7.21 5.48 10.51
C ILE A 100 -7.35 6.66 11.46
N SER A 101 -8.60 7.10 11.71
CA SER A 101 -8.91 8.26 12.55
C SER A 101 -8.67 8.03 14.04
N THR A 102 -8.31 6.82 14.47
CA THR A 102 -7.77 6.60 15.83
C THR A 102 -6.40 7.26 16.03
N TYR A 103 -5.71 7.59 14.95
CA TYR A 103 -4.37 8.16 14.98
C TYR A 103 -4.33 9.60 14.47
N VAL A 104 -5.05 9.90 13.40
CA VAL A 104 -5.06 11.22 12.75
C VAL A 104 -6.50 11.65 12.52
N SER A 105 -6.79 12.97 12.54
CA SER A 105 -8.18 13.40 12.33
C SER A 105 -8.69 13.07 10.92
N ALA A 106 -9.99 12.74 10.81
CA ALA A 106 -10.65 12.52 9.53
C ALA A 106 -10.51 13.74 8.58
N GLU A 107 -10.46 14.95 9.15
CA GLU A 107 -10.26 16.16 8.36
C GLU A 107 -8.91 16.18 7.65
N ILE A 108 -7.82 15.80 8.33
CA ILE A 108 -6.49 15.67 7.71
C ILE A 108 -6.53 14.60 6.61
N LEU A 109 -7.17 13.47 6.87
CA LEU A 109 -7.31 12.40 5.88
C LEU A 109 -8.04 12.89 4.61
N HIS A 110 -9.15 13.61 4.80
CA HIS A 110 -9.90 14.20 3.68
C HIS A 110 -9.13 15.30 2.95
N GLN A 111 -8.32 16.11 3.65
CA GLN A 111 -7.45 17.11 3.02
C GLN A 111 -6.39 16.45 2.14
N VAL A 112 -5.76 15.38 2.62
CA VAL A 112 -4.80 14.59 1.83
C VAL A 112 -5.48 14.02 0.58
N GLY A 113 -6.68 13.43 0.72
CA GLY A 113 -7.42 12.89 -0.43
C GLY A 113 -7.73 13.93 -1.50
N ARG A 114 -8.22 15.11 -1.09
CA ARG A 114 -8.48 16.22 -2.03
C ARG A 114 -7.21 16.71 -2.72
N ALA A 115 -6.12 16.86 -1.98
CA ALA A 115 -4.84 17.27 -2.57
C ALA A 115 -4.35 16.25 -3.59
N LEU A 116 -4.41 14.95 -3.26
CA LEU A 116 -4.02 13.88 -4.19
C LEU A 116 -4.86 13.87 -5.46
N GLN A 117 -6.18 14.06 -5.37
CA GLN A 117 -7.02 14.13 -6.58
C GLN A 117 -6.58 15.23 -7.53
N VAL A 118 -6.25 16.42 -7.01
CA VAL A 118 -5.78 17.55 -7.82
C VAL A 118 -4.41 17.29 -8.43
N GLU A 119 -3.45 16.88 -7.60
CA GLU A 119 -2.07 16.65 -8.05
C GLU A 119 -1.97 15.48 -9.04
N LEU A 120 -2.68 14.38 -8.76
CA LEU A 120 -2.72 13.24 -9.68
C LEU A 120 -3.35 13.63 -11.03
N ALA A 121 -4.45 14.38 -11.03
CA ALA A 121 -5.08 14.82 -12.27
C ALA A 121 -4.12 15.65 -13.15
N GLU A 122 -3.31 16.53 -12.54
CA GLU A 122 -2.31 17.30 -13.30
C GLU A 122 -1.17 16.43 -13.83
N VAL A 123 -0.67 15.48 -13.01
CA VAL A 123 0.48 14.64 -13.38
C VAL A 123 0.14 13.62 -14.45
N ILE A 124 -1.06 12.99 -14.39
CA ILE A 124 -1.42 11.88 -15.29
C ILE A 124 -2.26 12.30 -16.49
N LYS A 125 -2.65 13.56 -16.55
CA LYS A 125 -3.51 14.10 -17.62
C LYS A 125 -3.00 13.74 -19.03
N GLY A 126 -3.85 13.02 -19.78
CA GLY A 126 -3.54 12.61 -21.16
C GLY A 126 -2.50 11.49 -21.29
N SER A 127 -2.00 10.93 -20.18
CA SER A 127 -1.01 9.86 -20.19
C SER A 127 -1.50 8.57 -19.52
N TYR A 128 -2.58 8.62 -18.73
CA TYR A 128 -3.14 7.46 -18.05
C TYR A 128 -4.65 7.56 -17.90
N GLU A 129 -5.33 6.44 -18.12
CA GLU A 129 -6.75 6.20 -17.84
C GLU A 129 -6.88 4.85 -17.13
N GLY A 130 -7.72 4.78 -16.10
CA GLY A 130 -7.97 3.55 -15.34
C GLY A 130 -7.77 3.69 -13.83
N TYR A 131 -7.72 2.55 -13.17
CA TYR A 131 -7.55 2.47 -11.72
C TYR A 131 -6.12 2.77 -11.30
N LEU A 132 -5.97 3.50 -10.20
CA LEU A 132 -4.69 3.73 -9.54
C LEU A 132 -4.87 3.79 -8.03
N GLY A 133 -3.81 3.53 -7.28
CA GLY A 133 -3.79 3.67 -5.84
C GLY A 133 -2.55 4.40 -5.36
N VAL A 134 -2.70 5.11 -4.24
CA VAL A 134 -1.60 5.76 -3.54
C VAL A 134 -1.45 5.10 -2.18
N ASP A 135 -0.36 4.36 -2.02
CA ASP A 135 -0.01 3.73 -0.75
C ASP A 135 0.48 4.78 0.24
N MET A 136 -0.01 4.68 1.44
CA MET A 136 0.25 5.59 2.55
C MET A 136 0.53 4.82 3.83
N MET A 137 1.05 5.51 4.83
CA MET A 137 1.17 4.94 6.16
C MET A 137 0.92 5.97 7.24
N VAL A 138 0.38 5.49 8.36
CA VAL A 138 0.42 6.24 9.61
C VAL A 138 1.70 5.91 10.36
N CYS A 139 2.42 6.94 10.78
CA CYS A 139 3.69 6.83 11.47
C CYS A 139 3.66 7.54 12.82
N ARG A 140 4.45 7.05 13.78
CA ARG A 140 4.77 7.81 15.00
C ARG A 140 5.69 8.97 14.67
N THR A 141 5.43 10.11 15.26
CA THR A 141 6.33 11.26 15.22
C THR A 141 7.27 11.28 16.42
N GLN A 142 8.36 12.03 16.32
CA GLN A 142 9.31 12.20 17.43
C GLN A 142 8.67 12.81 18.69
N ASN A 143 7.59 13.58 18.54
CA ASN A 143 6.89 14.25 19.64
C ASN A 143 5.73 13.43 20.20
N SER A 144 5.81 12.10 20.13
CA SER A 144 4.79 11.15 20.63
C SER A 144 3.40 11.32 19.99
N GLY A 145 3.29 12.00 18.86
CA GLY A 145 2.09 12.11 18.04
C GLY A 145 2.10 11.14 16.87
N TYR A 146 1.15 11.35 15.96
CA TYR A 146 1.00 10.57 14.74
C TYR A 146 0.92 11.49 13.53
N ALA A 147 1.37 10.99 12.37
CA ALA A 147 1.27 11.70 11.10
C ALA A 147 1.02 10.71 9.97
N ILE A 148 0.40 11.19 8.88
CA ILE A 148 0.30 10.46 7.63
C ILE A 148 1.57 10.72 6.82
N HIS A 149 2.19 9.65 6.30
CA HIS A 149 3.08 9.73 5.15
C HIS A 149 2.18 9.58 3.91
N PRO A 150 1.94 10.66 3.17
CA PRO A 150 0.81 10.74 2.23
C PRO A 150 1.08 10.08 0.89
N CYS A 151 2.30 9.66 0.61
CA CYS A 151 2.67 8.99 -0.63
C CYS A 151 3.93 8.15 -0.42
N VAL A 152 3.75 6.85 -0.24
CA VAL A 152 4.84 5.86 -0.17
C VAL A 152 5.13 5.31 -1.57
N GLU A 153 4.07 5.06 -2.35
CA GLU A 153 4.12 4.54 -3.71
C GLU A 153 2.84 4.93 -4.46
N ILE A 154 2.97 5.22 -5.74
CA ILE A 154 1.83 5.40 -6.65
C ILE A 154 1.77 4.18 -7.58
N ASN A 155 0.65 3.47 -7.54
CA ASN A 155 0.41 2.28 -8.33
C ASN A 155 -0.53 2.62 -9.51
N LEU A 156 0.03 2.92 -10.69
CA LEU A 156 -0.76 3.21 -11.92
C LEU A 156 -1.26 1.91 -12.56
N ARG A 157 -2.12 1.22 -11.86
CA ARG A 157 -2.72 -0.06 -12.28
C ARG A 157 -3.83 -0.45 -11.31
N MET A 158 -4.65 -1.42 -11.71
CA MET A 158 -5.49 -2.15 -10.77
C MET A 158 -4.59 -2.89 -9.79
N ASN A 159 -4.52 -2.37 -8.55
CA ASN A 159 -3.75 -2.93 -7.45
C ASN A 159 -4.64 -3.79 -6.52
N MET A 160 -4.06 -4.38 -5.48
CA MET A 160 -4.80 -5.24 -4.53
C MET A 160 -5.86 -4.48 -3.73
N GLY A 161 -5.65 -3.20 -3.46
CA GLY A 161 -6.60 -2.35 -2.76
C GLY A 161 -7.84 -2.08 -3.61
N VAL A 162 -7.66 -1.75 -4.90
CA VAL A 162 -8.76 -1.60 -5.86
C VAL A 162 -9.56 -2.90 -5.97
N VAL A 163 -8.88 -4.05 -6.10
CA VAL A 163 -9.56 -5.36 -6.17
C VAL A 163 -10.36 -5.63 -4.90
N ALA A 164 -9.77 -5.40 -3.73
CA ALA A 164 -10.46 -5.56 -2.44
C ALA A 164 -11.69 -4.64 -2.33
N ARG A 165 -11.56 -3.37 -2.78
CA ARG A 165 -12.67 -2.41 -2.82
C ARG A 165 -13.81 -2.90 -3.70
N LEU A 166 -13.50 -3.30 -4.95
CA LEU A 166 -14.50 -3.81 -5.90
C LEU A 166 -15.18 -5.10 -5.39
N ILE A 167 -14.43 -6.00 -4.74
CA ILE A 167 -15.01 -7.19 -4.11
C ILE A 167 -15.98 -6.79 -2.99
N TYR A 168 -15.58 -5.85 -2.13
CA TYR A 168 -16.47 -5.37 -1.07
C TYR A 168 -17.76 -4.79 -1.62
N ASP A 169 -17.67 -3.87 -2.58
CA ASP A 169 -18.83 -3.15 -3.12
C ASP A 169 -19.83 -4.04 -3.87
N ASN A 170 -19.35 -5.15 -4.46
CA ASN A 170 -20.22 -5.99 -5.31
C ASN A 170 -20.65 -7.30 -4.64
N TYR A 171 -19.93 -7.79 -3.62
CA TYR A 171 -20.15 -9.14 -3.09
C TYR A 171 -20.24 -9.24 -1.58
N VAL A 172 -19.98 -8.16 -0.83
CA VAL A 172 -20.06 -8.19 0.63
C VAL A 172 -21.30 -7.45 1.09
N CYS A 173 -22.11 -8.08 1.94
CA CYS A 173 -23.31 -7.46 2.49
C CYS A 173 -22.96 -6.27 3.39
N ASP A 174 -23.85 -5.26 3.42
CA ASP A 174 -23.69 -4.10 4.29
C ASP A 174 -23.49 -4.49 5.75
N GLY A 175 -22.51 -3.85 6.39
CA GLY A 175 -22.17 -4.08 7.80
C GLY A 175 -21.33 -5.31 8.07
N VAL A 176 -21.09 -6.16 7.06
CA VAL A 176 -20.20 -7.31 7.17
C VAL A 176 -18.76 -6.87 6.90
N GLN A 177 -17.80 -7.50 7.56
CA GLN A 177 -16.37 -7.33 7.31
C GLN A 177 -15.76 -8.68 6.93
N GLY A 178 -14.81 -8.64 6.02
CA GLY A 178 -14.06 -9.81 5.56
C GLY A 178 -12.59 -9.50 5.34
N ARG A 179 -11.88 -10.46 4.76
CA ARG A 179 -10.49 -10.31 4.36
C ARG A 179 -10.29 -10.82 2.94
N TYR A 180 -9.57 -10.05 2.15
CA TYR A 180 -9.05 -10.47 0.85
C TYR A 180 -7.61 -10.90 1.03
N VAL A 181 -7.33 -12.16 0.79
CA VAL A 181 -6.01 -12.79 1.03
C VAL A 181 -5.51 -13.41 -0.25
N ILE A 182 -4.21 -13.29 -0.52
CA ILE A 182 -3.54 -14.03 -1.59
C ILE A 182 -2.54 -14.96 -0.96
N GLU A 183 -2.73 -16.26 -1.20
CA GLU A 183 -1.86 -17.32 -0.69
C GLU A 183 -1.18 -18.05 -1.85
N TYR A 184 0.06 -18.45 -1.62
CA TYR A 184 0.83 -19.25 -2.54
C TYR A 184 1.01 -20.67 -1.98
N TYR A 185 0.69 -21.66 -2.79
CA TYR A 185 0.84 -23.07 -2.46
C TYR A 185 1.90 -23.70 -3.36
N ALA A 186 2.96 -24.25 -2.75
CA ALA A 186 4.10 -24.79 -3.48
C ALA A 186 3.83 -26.18 -4.06
N LYS A 187 2.94 -26.98 -3.43
CA LYS A 187 2.69 -28.36 -3.85
C LYS A 187 1.36 -28.50 -4.60
N PRO A 188 1.32 -29.34 -5.64
CA PRO A 188 0.08 -29.66 -6.33
C PRO A 188 -1.01 -30.16 -5.37
N GLY A 189 -2.23 -29.63 -5.50
CA GLY A 189 -3.39 -30.03 -4.69
C GLY A 189 -3.55 -29.29 -3.35
N GLU A 190 -2.52 -28.65 -2.80
CA GLU A 190 -2.64 -27.90 -1.53
C GLU A 190 -3.69 -26.77 -1.61
N ALA A 191 -3.70 -26.01 -2.70
CA ALA A 191 -4.70 -24.96 -2.91
C ALA A 191 -6.13 -25.49 -2.90
N TRP A 192 -6.35 -26.66 -3.52
CA TRP A 192 -7.66 -27.30 -3.54
C TRP A 192 -8.10 -27.79 -2.15
N HIS A 193 -7.20 -28.42 -1.40
CA HIS A 193 -7.49 -28.84 -0.02
C HIS A 193 -7.80 -27.63 0.88
N SER A 194 -7.02 -26.55 0.74
CA SER A 194 -7.29 -25.29 1.47
C SER A 194 -8.65 -24.71 1.10
N HIS A 195 -9.00 -24.70 -0.19
CA HIS A 195 -10.30 -24.25 -0.67
C HIS A 195 -11.46 -25.06 -0.05
N LEU A 196 -11.38 -26.37 -0.05
CA LEU A 196 -12.41 -27.22 0.55
C LEU A 196 -12.57 -26.97 2.06
N ALA A 197 -11.45 -26.83 2.78
CA ALA A 197 -11.47 -26.51 4.21
C ALA A 197 -12.09 -25.13 4.50
N LEU A 198 -11.85 -24.15 3.63
CA LEU A 198 -12.46 -22.82 3.73
C LEU A 198 -13.97 -22.88 3.43
N GLN A 199 -14.41 -23.64 2.44
CA GLN A 199 -15.85 -23.83 2.15
C GLN A 199 -16.58 -24.49 3.32
N GLU A 200 -15.97 -25.48 3.98
CA GLU A 200 -16.55 -26.12 5.16
C GLU A 200 -16.66 -25.13 6.34
N LYS A 201 -15.61 -24.35 6.55
CA LYS A 201 -15.53 -23.38 7.65
C LYS A 201 -16.41 -22.15 7.45
N TYR A 202 -16.57 -21.71 6.20
CA TYR A 202 -17.29 -20.50 5.80
C TYR A 202 -18.22 -20.82 4.63
N PRO A 203 -19.34 -21.55 4.88
CA PRO A 203 -20.28 -21.90 3.80
C PRO A 203 -20.89 -20.62 3.23
N LEU A 204 -20.99 -20.57 1.90
CA LEU A 204 -21.75 -19.53 1.19
C LEU A 204 -23.23 -19.93 1.22
N TYR A 205 -24.07 -19.03 1.67
CA TYR A 205 -25.53 -19.18 1.72
C TYR A 205 -26.20 -18.35 0.64
#